data_0f4d5c2ff64b88f08a8b87c0259e6165
#
_entry.id   0f4d5c2ff64b88f08a8b87c0259e6165
#
_cell.length_a   1.000
_cell.length_b   1.000
_cell.length_c   1.000
_cell.angle_alpha   90.00
_cell.angle_beta   90.00
_cell.angle_gamma   90.00
#
_symmetry.space_group_name_H-M   'P 1'
#
loop_
_entity.id
_entity.type
_entity.pdbx_description
1 polymer ?
#
loop_
_entity_poly.entity_id
_entity_poly.type
_entity_poly.pdbx_seq_one_letter_code
_entity_poly.pdbx_strand_id
1 'polypeptide(L)'
;MADDLMTQVDEYLGGLLVPPDAVLDATIKSGVDAGMPQIQVTPTQGKFLHLLVRIQGAKRILEIGTLAGYSTIWLARALPPDGRLISLEVSSYHAEIARANLRRAGLDSVAQVRVGAAVDSLAALAEEDGEPFDFVFIDADKEHNPEYLAGALLLSRPGTVIVVDNVVRHGKVIDAATEDPDILGVRRMLELAAGEPRLESTALQTVGPKGHDGFAVLRVTG
;
A
#
# COMPACT_ATOMS: atom_id res chain seq x y z
N MET A 1 -8.93 17.81 21.04
CA MET A 1 -10.33 17.34 21.32
C MET A 1 -10.90 16.54 20.15
N ALA A 2 -10.97 17.07 18.89
CA ALA A 2 -11.48 16.26 17.77
C ALA A 2 -10.55 15.10 17.41
N ASP A 3 -9.26 15.35 17.30
CA ASP A 3 -8.25 14.33 16.99
C ASP A 3 -8.19 13.22 18.05
N ASP A 4 -8.38 13.55 19.31
CA ASP A 4 -8.44 12.61 20.43
C ASP A 4 -9.67 11.68 20.32
N LEU A 5 -10.84 12.21 19.97
CA LEU A 5 -12.04 11.38 19.75
C LEU A 5 -11.87 10.42 18.58
N MET A 6 -11.28 10.88 17.47
CA MET A 6 -11.03 10.05 16.29
C MET A 6 -10.08 8.90 16.60
N THR A 7 -9.03 9.18 17.37
CA THR A 7 -8.09 8.16 17.86
C THR A 7 -8.78 7.14 18.76
N GLN A 8 -9.59 7.59 19.72
CA GLN A 8 -10.35 6.69 20.61
C GLN A 8 -11.32 5.79 19.85
N VAL A 9 -11.99 6.31 18.83
CA VAL A 9 -12.89 5.51 17.98
C VAL A 9 -12.11 4.47 17.19
N ASP A 10 -10.97 4.82 16.59
CA ASP A 10 -10.14 3.87 15.84
C ASP A 10 -9.54 2.78 16.75
N GLU A 11 -9.11 3.15 17.96
CA GLU A 11 -8.66 2.20 19.00
C GLU A 11 -9.78 1.23 19.42
N TYR A 12 -11.00 1.75 19.62
CA TYR A 12 -12.17 0.93 19.96
C TYR A 12 -12.51 -0.07 18.84
N LEU A 13 -12.59 0.42 17.59
CA LEU A 13 -12.86 -0.43 16.44
C LEU A 13 -11.75 -1.46 16.19
N GLY A 14 -10.50 -1.01 16.30
CA GLY A 14 -9.32 -1.87 16.19
C GLY A 14 -9.32 -2.96 17.24
N GLY A 15 -9.59 -2.63 18.50
CA GLY A 15 -9.66 -3.58 19.60
C GLY A 15 -10.75 -4.65 19.44
N LEU A 16 -11.84 -4.32 18.74
CA LEU A 16 -12.94 -5.27 18.48
C LEU A 16 -12.72 -6.12 17.21
N LEU A 17 -12.21 -5.51 16.13
CA LEU A 17 -12.24 -6.09 14.79
C LEU A 17 -10.88 -6.62 14.32
N VAL A 18 -9.80 -6.19 14.97
CA VAL A 18 -8.44 -6.62 14.64
C VAL A 18 -7.83 -7.30 15.85
N PRO A 19 -7.88 -8.64 15.92
CA PRO A 19 -7.30 -9.36 17.05
C PRO A 19 -5.80 -9.08 17.20
N PRO A 20 -5.25 -9.09 18.44
CA PRO A 20 -3.82 -8.99 18.70
C PRO A 20 -3.04 -10.02 17.89
N ASP A 21 -1.91 -9.63 17.33
CA ASP A 21 -1.08 -10.48 16.48
C ASP A 21 0.41 -10.28 16.80
N ALA A 22 1.00 -11.25 17.48
CA ALA A 22 2.38 -11.18 17.93
C ALA A 22 3.42 -11.04 16.79
N VAL A 23 3.09 -11.49 15.57
CA VAL A 23 3.97 -11.33 14.40
C VAL A 23 3.94 -9.90 13.90
N LEU A 24 2.74 -9.29 13.83
CA LEU A 24 2.58 -7.90 13.44
C LEU A 24 3.19 -6.95 14.47
N ASP A 25 2.99 -7.24 15.76
CA ASP A 25 3.63 -6.47 16.86
C ASP A 25 5.16 -6.55 16.79
N ALA A 26 5.70 -7.76 16.55
CA ALA A 26 7.13 -7.95 16.38
C ALA A 26 7.67 -7.26 15.13
N THR A 27 6.86 -7.13 14.07
CA THR A 27 7.21 -6.40 12.84
C THR A 27 7.33 -4.91 13.11
N ILE A 28 6.37 -4.32 13.82
CA ILE A 28 6.43 -2.91 14.26
C ILE A 28 7.66 -2.70 15.13
N LYS A 29 7.84 -3.55 16.15
CA LYS A 29 8.99 -3.47 17.06
C LYS A 29 10.33 -3.52 16.33
N SER A 30 10.48 -4.41 15.35
CA SER A 30 11.73 -4.52 14.58
C SER A 30 12.03 -3.26 13.75
N GLY A 31 10.99 -2.59 13.24
CA GLY A 31 11.14 -1.28 12.59
C GLY A 31 11.59 -0.19 13.58
N VAL A 32 10.99 -0.14 14.78
CA VAL A 32 11.40 0.79 15.82
C VAL A 32 12.85 0.55 16.24
N ASP A 33 13.21 -0.70 16.54
CA ASP A 33 14.57 -1.08 16.98
C ASP A 33 15.63 -0.75 15.90
N ALA A 34 15.23 -0.76 14.61
CA ALA A 34 16.06 -0.41 13.47
C ALA A 34 16.07 1.09 13.13
N GLY A 35 15.40 1.93 13.92
CA GLY A 35 15.31 3.39 13.67
C GLY A 35 14.52 3.77 12.44
N MET A 36 13.65 2.90 11.92
CA MET A 36 12.80 3.18 10.77
C MET A 36 11.67 4.15 11.12
N PRO A 37 11.20 4.98 10.17
CA PRO A 37 10.06 5.85 10.42
C PRO A 37 8.80 5.03 10.72
N GLN A 38 8.00 5.50 11.71
CA GLN A 38 6.78 4.80 12.14
C GLN A 38 5.58 5.28 11.31
N ILE A 39 5.61 4.96 10.00
CA ILE A 39 4.63 5.40 9.00
C ILE A 39 3.81 4.26 8.39
N GLN A 40 3.98 3.02 8.87
CA GLN A 40 3.19 1.86 8.43
C GLN A 40 1.68 2.11 8.57
N VAL A 41 0.85 1.48 7.74
CA VAL A 41 -0.62 1.53 7.85
C VAL A 41 -1.11 1.16 9.26
N THR A 42 -2.28 1.67 9.67
CA THR A 42 -2.89 1.29 10.95
C THR A 42 -3.35 -0.18 10.92
N PRO A 43 -3.58 -0.83 12.08
CA PRO A 43 -4.13 -2.19 12.11
C PRO A 43 -5.47 -2.33 11.38
N THR A 44 -6.36 -1.35 11.53
CA THR A 44 -7.66 -1.29 10.84
C THR A 44 -7.50 -1.17 9.32
N GLN A 45 -6.57 -0.34 8.85
CA GLN A 45 -6.25 -0.19 7.44
C GLN A 45 -5.57 -1.44 6.87
N GLY A 46 -4.64 -2.07 7.60
CA GLY A 46 -4.04 -3.35 7.22
C GLY A 46 -5.10 -4.45 7.07
N LYS A 47 -6.04 -4.52 8.01
CA LYS A 47 -7.19 -5.44 7.94
C LYS A 47 -8.12 -5.13 6.76
N PHE A 48 -8.34 -3.86 6.46
CA PHE A 48 -9.11 -3.43 5.29
C PHE A 48 -8.46 -3.89 3.98
N LEU A 49 -7.15 -3.69 3.80
CA LEU A 49 -6.39 -4.18 2.64
C LEU A 49 -6.51 -5.71 2.51
N HIS A 50 -6.33 -6.43 3.61
CA HIS A 50 -6.52 -7.88 3.65
C HIS A 50 -7.91 -8.32 3.16
N LEU A 51 -8.97 -7.64 3.61
CA LEU A 51 -10.34 -7.93 3.20
C LEU A 51 -10.57 -7.61 1.73
N LEU A 52 -10.04 -6.51 1.20
CA LEU A 52 -10.14 -6.18 -0.22
C LEU A 52 -9.51 -7.26 -1.11
N VAL A 53 -8.30 -7.73 -0.76
CA VAL A 53 -7.63 -8.84 -1.46
C VAL A 53 -8.49 -10.10 -1.46
N ARG A 54 -9.11 -10.43 -0.30
CA ARG A 54 -10.00 -11.59 -0.16
C ARG A 54 -11.29 -11.44 -0.97
N ILE A 55 -11.93 -10.27 -0.96
CA ILE A 55 -13.17 -9.97 -1.70
C ILE A 55 -12.91 -10.04 -3.20
N GLN A 56 -11.77 -9.50 -3.64
CA GLN A 56 -11.37 -9.50 -5.05
C GLN A 56 -10.96 -10.90 -5.54
N GLY A 57 -10.55 -11.79 -4.62
CA GLY A 57 -10.04 -13.12 -4.95
C GLY A 57 -8.65 -13.09 -5.60
N ALA A 58 -7.84 -12.10 -5.23
CA ALA A 58 -6.53 -11.88 -5.81
C ALA A 58 -5.58 -13.06 -5.55
N LYS A 59 -4.80 -13.42 -6.57
CA LYS A 59 -3.71 -14.39 -6.52
C LYS A 59 -2.34 -13.75 -6.70
N ARG A 60 -2.26 -12.63 -7.40
CA ARG A 60 -1.02 -11.91 -7.67
C ARG A 60 -1.12 -10.48 -7.18
N ILE A 61 -0.24 -10.13 -6.23
CA ILE A 61 -0.22 -8.80 -5.61
C ILE A 61 1.10 -8.11 -5.94
N LEU A 62 1.00 -6.84 -6.30
CA LEU A 62 2.13 -5.90 -6.35
C LEU A 62 1.97 -4.88 -5.23
N GLU A 63 3.03 -4.68 -4.46
CA GLU A 63 3.12 -3.62 -3.45
C GLU A 63 4.27 -2.68 -3.82
N ILE A 64 4.04 -1.39 -3.76
CA ILE A 64 5.03 -0.35 -4.00
C ILE A 64 5.26 0.41 -2.69
N GLY A 65 6.40 0.17 -2.06
CA GLY A 65 6.72 0.58 -0.69
C GLY A 65 6.52 -0.56 0.32
N THR A 66 7.63 -1.09 0.85
CA THR A 66 7.64 -2.24 1.78
C THR A 66 7.83 -1.82 3.22
N LEU A 67 8.73 -0.85 3.47
CA LEU A 67 9.19 -0.46 4.80
C LEU A 67 9.65 -1.71 5.59
N ALA A 68 9.08 -1.96 6.79
CA ALA A 68 9.37 -3.15 7.60
C ALA A 68 8.53 -4.40 7.22
N GLY A 69 7.66 -4.30 6.19
CA GLY A 69 6.82 -5.40 5.71
C GLY A 69 5.49 -5.58 6.44
N TYR A 70 5.01 -4.56 7.15
CA TYR A 70 3.75 -4.64 7.92
C TYR A 70 2.53 -4.83 7.00
N SER A 71 2.34 -3.97 6.01
CA SER A 71 1.31 -4.11 4.98
C SER A 71 1.51 -5.36 4.13
N THR A 72 2.78 -5.67 3.80
CA THR A 72 3.15 -6.87 3.05
C THR A 72 2.63 -8.15 3.73
N ILE A 73 2.76 -8.25 5.07
CA ILE A 73 2.25 -9.39 5.85
C ILE A 73 0.72 -9.47 5.77
N TRP A 74 0.00 -8.34 5.90
CA TRP A 74 -1.45 -8.29 5.78
C TRP A 74 -1.93 -8.76 4.41
N LEU A 75 -1.29 -8.27 3.35
CA LEU A 75 -1.60 -8.61 1.96
C LEU A 75 -1.28 -10.09 1.66
N ALA A 76 -0.10 -10.55 2.04
CA ALA A 76 0.34 -11.92 1.78
C ALA A 76 -0.51 -12.96 2.50
N ARG A 77 -0.96 -12.69 3.73
CA ARG A 77 -1.88 -13.55 4.49
C ARG A 77 -3.29 -13.66 3.87
N ALA A 78 -3.64 -12.74 2.99
CA ALA A 78 -4.92 -12.78 2.28
C ALA A 78 -4.91 -13.70 1.05
N LEU A 79 -3.72 -14.03 0.54
CA LEU A 79 -3.53 -14.84 -0.65
C LEU A 79 -3.90 -16.32 -0.44
N PRO A 80 -4.38 -17.00 -1.49
CA PRO A 80 -4.51 -18.44 -1.49
C PRO A 80 -3.12 -19.13 -1.50
N PRO A 81 -3.04 -20.47 -1.26
CA PRO A 81 -1.78 -21.19 -1.19
C PRO A 81 -0.88 -21.07 -2.45
N ASP A 82 -1.49 -20.90 -3.61
CA ASP A 82 -0.82 -20.71 -4.91
C ASP A 82 -0.56 -19.23 -5.25
N GLY A 83 -0.93 -18.31 -4.35
CA GLY A 83 -0.75 -16.87 -4.55
C GLY A 83 0.70 -16.38 -4.41
N ARG A 84 0.97 -15.21 -4.95
CA ARG A 84 2.30 -14.57 -4.92
C ARG A 84 2.17 -13.06 -4.72
N LEU A 85 3.11 -12.51 -3.96
CA LEU A 85 3.25 -11.07 -3.75
C LEU A 85 4.66 -10.64 -4.12
N ILE A 86 4.76 -9.54 -4.87
CA ILE A 86 6.03 -8.81 -5.09
C ILE A 86 5.88 -7.46 -4.41
N SER A 87 6.83 -7.12 -3.54
CA SER A 87 6.91 -5.82 -2.87
C SER A 87 8.19 -5.11 -3.28
N LEU A 88 8.08 -3.84 -3.69
CA LEU A 88 9.18 -3.01 -4.17
C LEU A 88 9.67 -2.11 -3.04
N GLU A 89 10.98 -2.08 -2.80
CA GLU A 89 11.60 -1.27 -1.75
C GLU A 89 12.91 -0.65 -2.26
N VAL A 90 13.05 0.65 -2.10
CA VAL A 90 14.27 1.36 -2.55
C VAL A 90 15.46 1.15 -1.61
N SER A 91 15.20 1.00 -0.31
CA SER A 91 16.22 0.82 0.71
C SER A 91 16.57 -0.66 0.89
N SER A 92 17.81 -1.04 0.59
CA SER A 92 18.30 -2.39 0.88
C SER A 92 18.23 -2.72 2.38
N TYR A 93 18.46 -1.74 3.25
CA TYR A 93 18.33 -1.89 4.69
C TYR A 93 16.90 -2.21 5.14
N HIS A 94 15.90 -1.47 4.64
CA HIS A 94 14.49 -1.77 4.92
C HIS A 94 14.09 -3.16 4.40
N ALA A 95 14.53 -3.49 3.18
CA ALA A 95 14.25 -4.77 2.56
C ALA A 95 14.80 -5.97 3.37
N GLU A 96 15.98 -5.84 3.99
CA GLU A 96 16.54 -6.88 4.87
C GLU A 96 15.66 -7.11 6.09
N ILE A 97 15.19 -6.03 6.73
CA ILE A 97 14.29 -6.10 7.88
C ILE A 97 12.95 -6.71 7.48
N ALA A 98 12.37 -6.26 6.37
CA ALA A 98 11.13 -6.80 5.83
C ALA A 98 11.24 -8.30 5.55
N ARG A 99 12.30 -8.75 4.89
CA ARG A 99 12.56 -10.18 4.64
C ARG A 99 12.68 -10.99 5.93
N ALA A 100 13.31 -10.44 6.97
CA ALA A 100 13.38 -11.08 8.27
C ALA A 100 11.98 -11.22 8.92
N ASN A 101 11.14 -10.19 8.80
CA ASN A 101 9.77 -10.19 9.28
C ASN A 101 8.88 -11.17 8.50
N LEU A 102 9.03 -11.23 7.17
CA LEU A 102 8.33 -12.21 6.33
C LEU A 102 8.69 -13.66 6.70
N ARG A 103 9.98 -13.95 6.95
CA ARG A 103 10.40 -15.27 7.47
C ARG A 103 9.76 -15.57 8.82
N ARG A 104 9.74 -14.61 9.75
CA ARG A 104 9.06 -14.77 11.05
C ARG A 104 7.57 -15.06 10.90
N ALA A 105 6.95 -14.47 9.87
CA ALA A 105 5.56 -14.67 9.54
C ALA A 105 5.29 -16.00 8.78
N GLY A 106 6.33 -16.72 8.33
CA GLY A 106 6.21 -17.91 7.47
C GLY A 106 5.72 -17.58 6.05
N LEU A 107 6.02 -16.39 5.55
CA LEU A 107 5.52 -15.85 4.28
C LEU A 107 6.62 -15.64 3.22
N ASP A 108 7.86 -15.99 3.52
CA ASP A 108 9.02 -15.80 2.64
C ASP A 108 8.96 -16.62 1.34
N SER A 109 8.15 -17.69 1.31
CA SER A 109 7.86 -18.44 0.08
C SER A 109 6.74 -17.83 -0.77
N VAL A 110 5.94 -16.91 -0.21
CA VAL A 110 4.78 -16.29 -0.84
C VAL A 110 5.08 -14.86 -1.27
N ALA A 111 5.83 -14.11 -0.45
CA ALA A 111 6.13 -12.70 -0.65
C ALA A 111 7.62 -12.48 -0.93
N GLN A 112 7.92 -11.85 -2.07
CA GLN A 112 9.26 -11.47 -2.50
C GLN A 112 9.44 -9.96 -2.37
N VAL A 113 10.51 -9.52 -1.68
CA VAL A 113 10.91 -8.10 -1.66
C VAL A 113 12.00 -7.88 -2.70
N ARG A 114 11.76 -6.98 -3.66
CA ARG A 114 12.72 -6.54 -4.69
C ARG A 114 13.28 -5.19 -4.31
N VAL A 115 14.62 -5.06 -4.37
CA VAL A 115 15.32 -3.82 -4.03
C VAL A 115 15.61 -3.03 -5.30
N GLY A 116 15.26 -1.75 -5.31
CA GLY A 116 15.51 -0.82 -6.41
C GLY A 116 14.52 0.34 -6.41
N ALA A 117 14.79 1.36 -7.22
CA ALA A 117 13.79 2.39 -7.48
C ALA A 117 12.54 1.75 -8.07
N ALA A 118 11.36 2.14 -7.54
CA ALA A 118 10.12 1.46 -7.93
C ALA A 118 9.78 1.68 -9.42
N VAL A 119 10.09 2.85 -9.98
CA VAL A 119 9.90 3.13 -11.41
C VAL A 119 10.70 2.16 -12.28
N ASP A 120 11.98 1.92 -11.95
CA ASP A 120 12.84 1.00 -12.68
C ASP A 120 12.38 -0.46 -12.50
N SER A 121 11.95 -0.79 -11.28
CA SER A 121 11.45 -2.12 -10.95
C SER A 121 10.13 -2.44 -11.68
N LEU A 122 9.25 -1.45 -11.85
CA LEU A 122 8.01 -1.57 -12.64
C LEU A 122 8.31 -1.78 -14.11
N ALA A 123 9.28 -1.03 -14.68
CA ALA A 123 9.73 -1.21 -16.06
C ALA A 123 10.30 -2.62 -16.28
N ALA A 124 11.16 -3.09 -15.36
CA ALA A 124 11.72 -4.45 -15.43
C ALA A 124 10.62 -5.52 -15.33
N LEU A 125 9.63 -5.34 -14.44
CA LEU A 125 8.48 -6.26 -14.33
C LEU A 125 7.64 -6.32 -15.61
N ALA A 126 7.52 -5.21 -16.35
CA ALA A 126 6.80 -5.16 -17.61
C ALA A 126 7.53 -5.89 -18.75
N GLU A 127 8.86 -6.03 -18.65
CA GLU A 127 9.68 -6.81 -19.58
C GLU A 127 9.71 -8.31 -19.24
N GLU A 128 9.36 -8.68 -17.99
CA GLU A 128 9.22 -10.07 -17.57
C GLU A 128 7.95 -10.67 -18.21
N ASP A 129 8.05 -11.89 -18.77
CA ASP A 129 6.88 -12.63 -19.29
C ASP A 129 6.04 -13.20 -18.14
N GLY A 130 5.48 -12.29 -17.35
CA GLY A 130 4.71 -12.57 -16.15
C GLY A 130 3.21 -12.34 -16.35
N GLU A 131 2.38 -13.13 -15.64
CA GLU A 131 0.95 -12.86 -15.59
C GLU A 131 0.68 -11.49 -14.93
N PRO A 132 -0.38 -10.76 -15.34
CA PRO A 132 -0.74 -9.49 -14.74
C PRO A 132 -1.12 -9.64 -13.25
N PHE A 133 -1.02 -8.54 -12.51
CA PHE A 133 -1.41 -8.49 -11.11
C PHE A 133 -2.93 -8.31 -10.97
N ASP A 134 -3.49 -8.93 -9.94
CA ASP A 134 -4.91 -8.81 -9.57
C ASP A 134 -5.16 -7.66 -8.61
N PHE A 135 -4.17 -7.35 -7.79
CA PHE A 135 -4.24 -6.31 -6.77
C PHE A 135 -2.92 -5.55 -6.71
N VAL A 136 -3.00 -4.22 -6.65
CA VAL A 136 -1.82 -3.35 -6.49
C VAL A 136 -2.05 -2.44 -5.29
N PHE A 137 -1.05 -2.33 -4.41
CA PHE A 137 -1.04 -1.36 -3.32
C PHE A 137 0.14 -0.40 -3.49
N ILE A 138 -0.14 0.91 -3.53
CA ILE A 138 0.85 1.97 -3.73
C ILE A 138 0.94 2.80 -2.45
N ASP A 139 2.05 2.65 -1.73
CA ASP A 139 2.37 3.37 -0.50
C ASP A 139 3.88 3.66 -0.38
N ALA A 140 4.43 4.33 -1.38
CA ALA A 140 5.81 4.82 -1.39
C ALA A 140 5.84 6.35 -1.31
N ASP A 141 6.90 6.99 -1.81
CA ASP A 141 6.98 8.45 -1.95
C ASP A 141 5.86 8.94 -2.88
N LYS A 142 5.31 10.11 -2.56
CA LYS A 142 4.09 10.56 -3.24
C LYS A 142 4.37 11.37 -4.50
N GLU A 143 5.57 11.92 -4.63
CA GLU A 143 6.03 12.64 -5.82
C GLU A 143 5.90 11.79 -7.09
N HIS A 144 6.24 10.49 -7.01
CA HIS A 144 6.20 9.55 -8.14
C HIS A 144 4.89 8.74 -8.25
N ASN A 145 3.84 9.11 -7.54
CA ASN A 145 2.54 8.43 -7.66
C ASN A 145 2.00 8.35 -9.11
N PRO A 146 2.17 9.37 -9.99
CA PRO A 146 1.75 9.24 -11.39
C PRO A 146 2.47 8.11 -12.13
N GLU A 147 3.79 8.00 -11.96
CA GLU A 147 4.63 6.96 -12.56
C GLU A 147 4.29 5.57 -12.00
N TYR A 148 4.02 5.50 -10.71
CA TYR A 148 3.59 4.25 -10.06
C TYR A 148 2.23 3.79 -10.60
N LEU A 149 1.26 4.69 -10.75
CA LEU A 149 -0.03 4.36 -11.34
C LEU A 149 0.12 3.93 -12.81
N ALA A 150 0.91 4.64 -13.61
CA ALA A 150 1.17 4.29 -15.00
C ALA A 150 1.81 2.90 -15.14
N GLY A 151 2.83 2.60 -14.33
CA GLY A 151 3.48 1.30 -14.29
C GLY A 151 2.55 0.18 -13.80
N ALA A 152 1.73 0.46 -12.77
CA ALA A 152 0.74 -0.47 -12.28
C ALA A 152 -0.30 -0.83 -13.37
N LEU A 153 -0.74 0.14 -14.16
CA LEU A 153 -1.68 -0.06 -15.27
C LEU A 153 -1.11 -0.96 -16.38
N LEU A 154 0.18 -0.84 -16.68
CA LEU A 154 0.86 -1.72 -17.64
C LEU A 154 0.89 -3.18 -17.19
N LEU A 155 0.95 -3.40 -15.88
CA LEU A 155 1.02 -4.71 -15.22
C LEU A 155 -0.34 -5.25 -14.79
N SER A 156 -1.43 -4.55 -15.15
CA SER A 156 -2.81 -4.86 -14.77
C SER A 156 -3.59 -5.54 -15.89
N ARG A 157 -4.74 -6.06 -15.52
CA ARG A 157 -5.76 -6.61 -16.44
C ARG A 157 -7.16 -6.12 -16.05
N PRO A 158 -8.17 -6.25 -16.87
CA PRO A 158 -9.54 -5.98 -16.47
C PRO A 158 -9.91 -6.76 -15.20
N GLY A 159 -10.43 -6.04 -14.20
CA GLY A 159 -10.72 -6.54 -12.85
C GLY A 159 -9.63 -6.27 -11.81
N THR A 160 -8.42 -5.86 -12.19
CA THR A 160 -7.38 -5.46 -11.23
C THR A 160 -7.87 -4.32 -10.34
N VAL A 161 -7.63 -4.43 -9.04
CA VAL A 161 -7.89 -3.37 -8.06
C VAL A 161 -6.57 -2.72 -7.65
N ILE A 162 -6.52 -1.39 -7.74
CA ILE A 162 -5.35 -0.59 -7.33
C ILE A 162 -5.78 0.27 -6.14
N VAL A 163 -5.05 0.22 -5.04
CA VAL A 163 -5.24 1.08 -3.87
C VAL A 163 -4.03 1.99 -3.73
N VAL A 164 -4.27 3.29 -3.63
CA VAL A 164 -3.22 4.29 -3.44
C VAL A 164 -3.43 4.98 -2.09
N ASP A 165 -2.45 4.89 -1.20
CA ASP A 165 -2.55 5.48 0.14
C ASP A 165 -2.11 6.95 0.19
N ASN A 166 -2.59 7.66 1.22
CA ASN A 166 -2.27 9.04 1.56
C ASN A 166 -2.61 10.07 0.48
N VAL A 167 -3.82 9.98 -0.09
CA VAL A 167 -4.26 10.87 -1.17
C VAL A 167 -4.89 12.18 -0.67
N VAL A 168 -5.07 12.36 0.63
CA VAL A 168 -5.69 13.57 1.23
C VAL A 168 -4.65 14.49 1.88
N ARG A 169 -3.60 13.91 2.50
CA ARG A 169 -2.43 14.66 3.01
C ARG A 169 -2.82 15.80 3.96
N HIS A 170 -3.60 15.49 5.00
CA HIS A 170 -4.13 16.47 5.97
C HIS A 170 -4.95 17.60 5.31
N GLY A 171 -5.64 17.30 4.22
CA GLY A 171 -6.42 18.27 3.44
C GLY A 171 -5.59 19.11 2.48
N LYS A 172 -4.26 19.02 2.47
CA LYS A 172 -3.39 19.81 1.59
C LYS A 172 -3.61 19.53 0.09
N VAL A 173 -4.19 18.39 -0.26
CA VAL A 173 -4.50 18.04 -1.65
C VAL A 173 -5.36 19.09 -2.37
N ILE A 174 -6.17 19.89 -1.63
CA ILE A 174 -7.00 20.96 -2.21
C ILE A 174 -6.24 22.30 -2.40
N ASP A 175 -5.03 22.43 -1.86
CA ASP A 175 -4.23 23.66 -2.01
C ASP A 175 -3.70 23.77 -3.45
N ALA A 176 -4.34 24.64 -4.23
CA ALA A 176 -3.96 24.86 -5.63
C ALA A 176 -2.62 25.63 -5.80
N ALA A 177 -2.15 26.28 -4.74
CA ALA A 177 -0.90 27.07 -4.75
C ALA A 177 0.29 26.27 -4.17
N THR A 178 0.09 25.01 -3.81
CA THR A 178 1.17 24.19 -3.23
C THR A 178 2.34 24.01 -4.18
N GLU A 179 3.55 24.09 -3.64
CA GLU A 179 4.80 23.70 -4.32
C GLU A 179 5.40 22.40 -3.73
N ASP A 180 4.70 21.75 -2.77
CA ASP A 180 5.13 20.50 -2.15
C ASP A 180 5.06 19.36 -3.20
N PRO A 181 6.20 18.73 -3.56
CA PRO A 181 6.25 17.70 -4.61
C PRO A 181 5.34 16.51 -4.31
N ASP A 182 5.21 16.11 -3.04
CA ASP A 182 4.32 15.04 -2.62
C ASP A 182 2.85 15.36 -2.92
N ILE A 183 2.42 16.61 -2.60
CA ILE A 183 1.05 17.04 -2.87
C ILE A 183 0.80 17.14 -4.38
N LEU A 184 1.77 17.68 -5.12
CA LEU A 184 1.68 17.75 -6.58
C LEU A 184 1.62 16.36 -7.22
N GLY A 185 2.39 15.39 -6.73
CA GLY A 185 2.37 14.01 -7.19
C GLY A 185 1.00 13.36 -6.95
N VAL A 186 0.43 13.53 -5.75
CA VAL A 186 -0.94 13.04 -5.45
C VAL A 186 -1.97 13.65 -6.38
N ARG A 187 -1.96 14.98 -6.58
CA ARG A 187 -2.91 15.68 -7.47
C ARG A 187 -2.82 15.17 -8.90
N ARG A 188 -1.60 15.09 -9.46
CA ARG A 188 -1.37 14.58 -10.82
C ARG A 188 -1.84 13.15 -10.99
N MET A 189 -1.60 12.30 -9.99
CA MET A 189 -2.07 10.91 -9.99
C MET A 189 -3.60 10.84 -10.00
N LEU A 190 -4.30 11.66 -9.19
CA LEU A 190 -5.77 11.72 -9.19
C LEU A 190 -6.32 12.26 -10.52
N GLU A 191 -5.69 13.26 -11.12
CA GLU A 191 -6.03 13.79 -12.45
C GLU A 191 -5.83 12.72 -13.54
N LEU A 192 -4.73 11.96 -13.48
CA LEU A 192 -4.47 10.84 -14.38
C LEU A 192 -5.55 9.77 -14.21
N ALA A 193 -5.88 9.38 -12.97
CA ALA A 193 -6.91 8.38 -12.71
C ALA A 193 -8.30 8.83 -13.20
N ALA A 194 -8.64 10.11 -13.06
CA ALA A 194 -9.90 10.66 -13.54
C ALA A 194 -10.00 10.75 -15.07
N GLY A 195 -8.86 10.93 -15.76
CA GLY A 195 -8.77 10.99 -17.23
C GLY A 195 -8.57 9.65 -17.93
N GLU A 196 -8.27 8.57 -17.19
CA GLU A 196 -7.98 7.26 -17.76
C GLU A 196 -9.28 6.46 -17.99
N PRO A 197 -9.69 6.23 -19.26
CA PRO A 197 -10.97 5.59 -19.57
C PRO A 197 -11.06 4.12 -19.14
N ARG A 198 -9.93 3.47 -18.84
CA ARG A 198 -9.89 2.09 -18.36
C ARG A 198 -10.08 2.01 -16.84
N LEU A 199 -10.27 3.13 -16.13
CA LEU A 199 -10.39 3.14 -14.69
C LEU A 199 -11.76 3.60 -14.22
N GLU A 200 -12.35 2.85 -13.31
CA GLU A 200 -13.37 3.33 -12.36
C GLU A 200 -12.66 3.65 -11.05
N SER A 201 -12.79 4.88 -10.56
CA SER A 201 -12.03 5.34 -9.40
C SER A 201 -12.89 6.13 -8.40
N THR A 202 -12.52 6.01 -7.12
CA THR A 202 -13.03 6.84 -6.03
C THR A 202 -11.96 7.04 -4.98
N ALA A 203 -12.16 8.01 -4.09
CA ALA A 203 -11.31 8.19 -2.92
C ALA A 203 -12.15 8.39 -1.66
N LEU A 204 -11.66 7.89 -0.53
CA LEU A 204 -12.28 8.02 0.78
C LEU A 204 -11.31 8.73 1.73
N GLN A 205 -11.85 9.68 2.47
CA GLN A 205 -11.13 10.32 3.57
C GLN A 205 -11.13 9.40 4.79
N THR A 206 -10.03 9.39 5.52
CA THR A 206 -9.86 8.64 6.76
C THR A 206 -9.41 9.57 7.87
N VAL A 207 -9.80 9.23 9.09
CA VAL A 207 -9.38 9.92 10.31
C VAL A 207 -8.94 8.88 11.34
N GLY A 208 -8.03 9.22 12.23
CA GLY A 208 -7.57 8.29 13.26
C GLY A 208 -6.25 8.74 13.88
N PRO A 209 -5.47 7.84 14.48
CA PRO A 209 -4.24 8.17 15.20
C PRO A 209 -3.15 8.80 14.30
N LYS A 210 -3.27 8.68 12.99
CA LYS A 210 -2.38 9.32 12.00
C LYS A 210 -2.92 10.65 11.47
N GLY A 211 -4.02 11.14 12.01
CA GLY A 211 -4.68 12.37 11.59
C GLY A 211 -5.63 12.18 10.42
N HIS A 212 -5.83 13.25 9.66
CA HIS A 212 -6.72 13.29 8.51
C HIS A 212 -5.95 12.93 7.23
N ASP A 213 -6.28 11.82 6.64
CA ASP A 213 -5.73 11.39 5.34
C ASP A 213 -6.82 10.69 4.50
N GLY A 214 -6.44 9.74 3.65
CA GLY A 214 -7.35 8.99 2.81
C GLY A 214 -6.63 8.10 1.82
N PHE A 215 -7.39 7.27 1.15
CA PHE A 215 -6.89 6.39 0.09
C PHE A 215 -7.81 6.44 -1.13
N ALA A 216 -7.25 6.22 -2.30
CA ALA A 216 -8.00 6.00 -3.52
C ALA A 216 -8.12 4.51 -3.82
N VAL A 217 -9.27 4.11 -4.37
CA VAL A 217 -9.50 2.76 -4.91
C VAL A 217 -9.86 2.90 -6.37
N LEU A 218 -9.11 2.21 -7.23
CA LEU A 218 -9.28 2.21 -8.66
C LEU A 218 -9.49 0.77 -9.12
N ARG A 219 -10.39 0.59 -10.08
CA ARG A 219 -10.63 -0.71 -10.72
C ARG A 219 -10.38 -0.60 -12.21
N VAL A 220 -9.56 -1.49 -12.74
CA VAL A 220 -9.31 -1.58 -14.18
C VAL A 220 -10.52 -2.25 -14.85
N THR A 221 -11.09 -1.62 -15.86
CA THR A 221 -12.31 -2.06 -16.57
C THR A 221 -12.07 -2.54 -17.98
N GLY A 222 -11.01 -2.08 -18.64
CA GLY A 222 -10.73 -2.41 -20.04
C GLY A 222 -9.24 -2.40 -20.39
#